data_e16946eaf1f45319ddd4ee4140681c8d
#
_entry.id   e16946eaf1f45319ddd4ee4140681c8d
#
_cell.length_a   1.000
_cell.length_b   1.000
_cell.length_c   1.000
_cell.angle_alpha   90.00
_cell.angle_beta   90.00
_cell.angle_gamma   90.00
#
_symmetry.space_group_name_H-M   'P 1'
#
loop_
_entity.id
_entity.type
_entity.pdbx_description
1 polymer ?
#
loop_
_entity_poly.entity_id
_entity_poly.type
_entity_poly.pdbx_seq_one_letter_code
_entity_poly.pdbx_strand_id
1 'polypeptide(L)'
;MSENSRRPSRGPMGRGRMNGEKAKDFSGAVKKLLRYMSKYKIRLIGMMIFAIVGTVFNIVGPKILGKATTELFNGLVAKVNGTGGIDFDKIGKILLWTLGLYLCSAAFSFVQGFIMTGISNDVSYSLRKDISGKMNRLPMKYYESRTYGEVLSRITNDVDTLQQGLNQSITQLITSVTTLIGVFIMMLSINVWMTLCALLILPCSMFIISKVM
;
A
#
# COMPACT_ATOMS: atom_id res chain seq x y z
N MET A 1 42.00 53.85 1.44
CA MET A 1 41.87 52.52 2.12
C MET A 1 40.45 52.12 1.98
N SER A 2 40.16 51.32 0.96
CA SER A 2 38.80 50.78 0.71
C SER A 2 38.85 49.26 0.82
N GLU A 3 38.20 48.77 1.85
CA GLU A 3 38.08 47.37 2.21
C GLU A 3 36.99 46.71 1.37
N ASN A 4 37.40 45.89 0.45
CA ASN A 4 36.53 45.20 -0.53
C ASN A 4 36.08 43.85 0.05
N SER A 5 34.98 43.85 0.79
CA SER A 5 34.35 42.64 1.34
C SER A 5 33.72 41.79 0.22
N ARG A 6 34.42 40.74 -0.22
CA ARG A 6 33.93 39.72 -1.13
C ARG A 6 32.87 38.86 -0.42
N ARG A 7 31.60 39.01 -0.78
CA ARG A 7 30.53 38.10 -0.42
C ARG A 7 30.73 36.74 -1.13
N PRO A 8 30.63 35.61 -0.43
CA PRO A 8 30.66 34.31 -1.10
C PRO A 8 29.39 34.12 -1.92
N SER A 9 29.56 33.85 -3.21
CA SER A 9 28.51 33.48 -4.15
C SER A 9 27.88 32.13 -3.70
N ARG A 10 26.60 32.18 -3.35
CA ARG A 10 25.78 30.99 -3.20
C ARG A 10 25.58 30.32 -4.56
N GLY A 11 26.32 29.25 -4.84
CA GLY A 11 26.11 28.41 -5.99
C GLY A 11 24.71 27.78 -5.95
N PRO A 12 24.06 27.55 -7.11
CA PRO A 12 22.75 26.90 -7.15
C PRO A 12 22.85 25.48 -6.61
N MET A 13 22.02 25.17 -5.62
CA MET A 13 21.81 23.81 -5.12
C MET A 13 21.49 22.90 -6.32
N GLY A 14 22.47 22.13 -6.75
CA GLY A 14 22.28 21.07 -7.72
C GLY A 14 21.22 20.09 -7.17
N ARG A 15 20.04 20.09 -7.77
CA ARG A 15 19.10 18.99 -7.67
C ARG A 15 19.85 17.75 -8.17
N GLY A 16 20.43 17.00 -7.27
CA GLY A 16 20.93 15.66 -7.54
C GLY A 16 19.77 14.85 -8.08
N ARG A 17 19.71 14.71 -9.41
CA ARG A 17 18.97 13.63 -10.05
C ARG A 17 19.52 12.34 -9.42
N MET A 18 18.77 11.75 -8.51
CA MET A 18 18.92 10.33 -8.20
C MET A 18 18.62 9.58 -9.50
N ASN A 19 19.62 9.42 -10.35
CA ASN A 19 19.62 8.37 -11.36
C ASN A 19 19.66 7.07 -10.55
N GLY A 20 18.47 6.50 -10.26
CA GLY A 20 18.39 5.15 -9.76
C GLY A 20 19.13 4.27 -10.77
N GLU A 21 20.31 3.77 -10.42
CA GLU A 21 20.99 2.73 -11.22
C GLU A 21 19.95 1.64 -11.43
N LYS A 22 19.52 1.47 -12.68
CA LYS A 22 18.65 0.34 -13.08
C LYS A 22 19.40 -0.91 -12.63
N ALA A 23 18.79 -1.67 -11.72
CA ALA A 23 19.36 -2.93 -11.26
C ALA A 23 19.74 -3.77 -12.49
N LYS A 24 21.01 -4.08 -12.64
CA LYS A 24 21.57 -4.83 -13.80
C LYS A 24 20.88 -6.18 -14.01
N ASP A 25 20.27 -6.74 -12.97
CA ASP A 25 19.49 -7.98 -13.00
C ASP A 25 18.31 -7.89 -12.01
N PHE A 26 17.25 -7.17 -12.43
CA PHE A 26 16.03 -7.02 -11.65
C PHE A 26 15.32 -8.38 -11.40
N SER A 27 15.26 -9.22 -12.45
CA SER A 27 14.59 -10.52 -12.38
C SER A 27 15.30 -11.48 -11.40
N GLY A 28 16.63 -11.50 -11.41
CA GLY A 28 17.41 -12.30 -10.47
C GLY A 28 17.30 -11.80 -9.03
N ALA A 29 17.23 -10.48 -8.83
CA ALA A 29 17.04 -9.90 -7.51
C ALA A 29 15.67 -10.27 -6.93
N VAL A 30 14.59 -10.11 -7.72
CA VAL A 30 13.22 -10.50 -7.31
C VAL A 30 13.13 -12.00 -7.01
N LYS A 31 13.73 -12.85 -7.84
CA LYS A 31 13.73 -14.31 -7.61
C LYS A 31 14.45 -14.70 -6.32
N LYS A 32 15.57 -14.05 -6.01
CA LYS A 32 16.27 -14.26 -4.73
C LYS A 32 15.40 -13.83 -3.56
N LEU A 33 14.76 -12.68 -3.66
CA LEU A 33 13.86 -12.14 -2.63
C LEU A 33 12.69 -13.09 -2.36
N LEU A 34 12.03 -13.56 -3.42
CA LEU A 34 10.96 -14.55 -3.33
C LEU A 34 11.43 -15.85 -2.67
N ARG A 35 12.69 -16.25 -2.90
CA ARG A 35 13.27 -17.41 -2.22
C ARG A 35 13.43 -17.19 -0.72
N TYR A 36 13.82 -16.02 -0.25
CA TYR A 36 13.86 -15.70 1.18
C TYR A 36 12.46 -15.71 1.79
N MET A 37 11.49 -15.16 1.08
CA MET A 37 10.09 -15.12 1.52
C MET A 37 9.41 -16.49 1.52
N SER A 38 9.80 -17.39 0.60
CA SER A 38 9.21 -18.73 0.51
C SER A 38 9.38 -19.57 1.79
N LYS A 39 10.37 -19.24 2.61
CA LYS A 39 10.56 -19.85 3.94
C LYS A 39 9.38 -19.54 4.88
N TYR A 40 8.72 -18.40 4.68
CA TYR A 40 7.62 -17.91 5.51
C TYR A 40 6.25 -18.04 4.84
N LYS A 41 6.11 -18.95 3.86
CA LYS A 41 4.90 -19.12 3.03
C LYS A 41 3.61 -19.27 3.85
N ILE A 42 3.64 -19.98 4.98
CA ILE A 42 2.46 -20.17 5.82
C ILE A 42 2.00 -18.84 6.45
N ARG A 43 2.93 -18.06 6.99
CA ARG A 43 2.63 -16.73 7.54
C ARG A 43 2.15 -15.77 6.44
N LEU A 44 2.70 -15.90 5.23
CA LEU A 44 2.33 -15.09 4.07
C LEU A 44 0.90 -15.41 3.60
N ILE A 45 0.52 -16.69 3.59
CA ILE A 45 -0.85 -17.11 3.30
C ILE A 45 -1.81 -16.58 4.38
N GLY A 46 -1.46 -16.70 5.66
CA GLY A 46 -2.26 -16.15 6.75
C GLY A 46 -2.47 -14.64 6.58
N MET A 47 -1.39 -13.89 6.32
CA MET A 47 -1.44 -12.46 6.04
C MET A 47 -2.37 -12.14 4.85
N MET A 48 -2.28 -12.90 3.75
CA MET A 48 -3.17 -12.73 2.59
C MET A 48 -4.64 -12.94 2.95
N ILE A 49 -4.97 -13.95 3.74
CA ILE A 49 -6.35 -14.21 4.17
C ILE A 49 -6.88 -13.02 4.98
N PHE A 50 -6.12 -12.53 5.96
CA PHE A 50 -6.51 -11.37 6.76
C PHE A 50 -6.65 -10.10 5.90
N ALA A 51 -5.75 -9.89 4.92
CA ALA A 51 -5.83 -8.79 3.98
C ALA A 51 -7.11 -8.83 3.13
N ILE A 52 -7.43 -10.00 2.57
CA ILE A 52 -8.62 -10.20 1.75
C ILE A 52 -9.90 -9.97 2.57
N VAL A 53 -9.99 -10.58 3.74
CA VAL A 53 -11.19 -10.45 4.61
C VAL A 53 -11.37 -9.00 5.06
N GLY A 54 -10.30 -8.33 5.52
CA GLY A 54 -10.34 -6.93 5.92
C GLY A 54 -10.77 -6.00 4.77
N THR A 55 -10.23 -6.24 3.57
CA THR A 55 -10.57 -5.46 2.38
C THR A 55 -12.03 -5.71 1.95
N VAL A 56 -12.52 -6.94 2.00
CA VAL A 56 -13.93 -7.25 1.68
C VAL A 56 -14.88 -6.51 2.62
N PHE A 57 -14.61 -6.49 3.93
CA PHE A 57 -15.42 -5.73 4.88
C PHE A 57 -15.41 -4.22 4.57
N ASN A 58 -14.27 -3.69 4.16
CA ASN A 58 -14.14 -2.29 3.77
C ASN A 58 -14.98 -1.97 2.52
N ILE A 59 -15.01 -2.87 1.53
CA ILE A 59 -15.77 -2.70 0.28
C ILE A 59 -17.28 -2.82 0.51
N VAL A 60 -17.72 -3.67 1.45
CA VAL A 60 -19.15 -3.88 1.76
C VAL A 60 -19.73 -2.70 2.54
N GLY A 61 -18.92 -1.99 3.33
CA GLY A 61 -19.36 -0.87 4.16
C GLY A 61 -20.19 0.19 3.43
N PRO A 62 -19.75 0.77 2.30
CA PRO A 62 -20.49 1.76 1.53
C PRO A 62 -21.86 1.26 1.02
N LYS A 63 -21.99 -0.04 0.69
CA LYS A 63 -23.27 -0.63 0.27
C LYS A 63 -24.29 -0.66 1.41
N ILE A 64 -23.84 -0.95 2.63
CA ILE A 64 -24.70 -0.95 3.82
C ILE A 64 -25.05 0.49 4.20
N LEU A 65 -24.09 1.41 4.14
CA LEU A 65 -24.32 2.84 4.40
C LEU A 65 -25.32 3.44 3.39
N GLY A 66 -25.29 3.00 2.12
CA GLY A 66 -26.27 3.38 1.11
C GLY A 66 -27.71 3.03 1.50
N LYS A 67 -27.94 1.92 2.24
CA LYS A 67 -29.26 1.59 2.77
C LYS A 67 -29.73 2.61 3.80
N ALA A 68 -28.85 3.12 4.65
CA ALA A 68 -29.22 4.18 5.61
C ALA A 68 -29.63 5.46 4.90
N THR A 69 -28.94 5.83 3.82
CA THR A 69 -29.31 7.00 2.98
C THR A 69 -30.67 6.79 2.31
N THR A 70 -30.94 5.61 1.80
CA THR A 70 -32.25 5.26 1.21
C THR A 70 -33.38 5.32 2.24
N GLU A 71 -33.18 4.79 3.44
CA GLU A 71 -34.16 4.86 4.51
C GLU A 71 -34.43 6.32 4.96
N LEU A 72 -33.39 7.14 5.04
CA LEU A 72 -33.51 8.55 5.32
C LEU A 72 -34.35 9.27 4.26
N PHE A 73 -34.07 9.01 2.99
CA PHE A 73 -34.80 9.61 1.88
C PHE A 73 -36.28 9.18 1.88
N ASN A 74 -36.56 7.89 2.05
CA ASN A 74 -37.90 7.36 2.13
C ASN A 74 -38.68 7.96 3.31
N GLY A 75 -38.04 8.11 4.45
CA GLY A 75 -38.66 8.75 5.63
C GLY A 75 -38.96 10.24 5.42
N LEU A 76 -38.09 10.97 4.69
CA LEU A 76 -38.37 12.36 4.30
C LEU A 76 -39.55 12.46 3.35
N VAL A 77 -39.63 11.62 2.33
CA VAL A 77 -40.73 11.58 1.38
C VAL A 77 -42.04 11.24 2.10
N ALA A 78 -42.03 10.26 3.01
CA ALA A 78 -43.18 9.89 3.81
C ALA A 78 -43.66 11.05 4.71
N LYS A 79 -42.75 11.82 5.28
CA LYS A 79 -43.06 13.00 6.10
C LYS A 79 -43.68 14.12 5.28
N VAL A 80 -43.19 14.38 4.06
CA VAL A 80 -43.73 15.38 3.14
C VAL A 80 -45.16 15.00 2.68
N ASN A 81 -45.39 13.71 2.43
CA ASN A 81 -46.69 13.18 2.00
C ASN A 81 -47.68 12.97 3.16
N GLY A 82 -47.28 13.24 4.40
CA GLY A 82 -48.14 13.03 5.58
C GLY A 82 -48.42 11.57 5.93
N THR A 83 -47.69 10.62 5.34
CA THR A 83 -47.93 9.19 5.51
C THR A 83 -47.04 8.53 6.58
N GLY A 84 -46.07 9.29 7.17
CA GLY A 84 -45.15 8.76 8.18
C GLY A 84 -44.04 9.72 8.52
N GLY A 85 -42.94 9.20 9.10
CA GLY A 85 -41.75 9.97 9.49
C GLY A 85 -40.45 9.20 9.25
N ILE A 86 -39.34 9.81 9.65
CA ILE A 86 -38.03 9.19 9.57
C ILE A 86 -37.89 8.18 10.71
N ASP A 87 -37.55 6.95 10.39
CA ASP A 87 -37.25 5.89 11.36
C ASP A 87 -35.79 5.97 11.78
N PHE A 88 -35.52 6.75 12.83
CA PHE A 88 -34.18 6.92 13.38
C PHE A 88 -33.65 5.65 14.02
N ASP A 89 -34.48 4.77 14.55
CA ASP A 89 -34.05 3.49 15.14
C ASP A 89 -33.48 2.54 14.10
N LYS A 90 -34.15 2.49 12.95
CA LYS A 90 -33.67 1.66 11.81
C LYS A 90 -32.38 2.19 11.25
N ILE A 91 -32.26 3.50 11.07
CA ILE A 91 -31.04 4.16 10.62
C ILE A 91 -29.91 3.93 11.63
N GLY A 92 -30.19 4.11 12.93
CA GLY A 92 -29.22 3.87 14.01
C GLY A 92 -28.69 2.44 14.02
N LYS A 93 -29.53 1.44 13.82
CA LYS A 93 -29.12 0.03 13.69
C LYS A 93 -28.19 -0.20 12.48
N ILE A 94 -28.52 0.37 11.31
CA ILE A 94 -27.69 0.26 10.11
C ILE A 94 -26.31 0.89 10.35
N LEU A 95 -26.26 2.08 10.98
CA LEU A 95 -25.01 2.74 11.30
C LEU A 95 -24.17 1.96 12.30
N LEU A 96 -24.79 1.36 13.31
CA LEU A 96 -24.12 0.54 14.31
C LEU A 96 -23.51 -0.73 13.69
N TRP A 97 -24.25 -1.39 12.79
CA TRP A 97 -23.74 -2.52 12.01
C TRP A 97 -22.57 -2.11 11.11
N THR A 98 -22.67 -0.96 10.45
CA THR A 98 -21.59 -0.43 9.59
C THR A 98 -20.33 -0.12 10.41
N LEU A 99 -20.52 0.48 11.59
CA LEU A 99 -19.42 0.74 12.52
C LEU A 99 -18.74 -0.57 12.94
N GLY A 100 -19.52 -1.59 13.30
CA GLY A 100 -18.99 -2.92 13.64
C GLY A 100 -18.16 -3.54 12.51
N LEU A 101 -18.66 -3.44 11.27
CA LEU A 101 -17.91 -3.91 10.09
C LEU A 101 -16.59 -3.17 9.89
N TYR A 102 -16.55 -1.85 10.06
CA TYR A 102 -15.31 -1.09 9.93
C TYR A 102 -14.32 -1.39 11.06
N LEU A 103 -14.82 -1.61 12.29
CA LEU A 103 -13.96 -2.04 13.40
C LEU A 103 -13.36 -3.42 13.14
N CYS A 104 -14.15 -4.37 12.64
CA CYS A 104 -13.64 -5.67 12.21
C CYS A 104 -12.60 -5.53 11.09
N SER A 105 -12.88 -4.72 10.06
CA SER A 105 -11.93 -4.44 8.97
C SER A 105 -10.62 -3.88 9.51
N ALA A 106 -10.67 -2.93 10.44
CA ALA A 106 -9.49 -2.34 11.06
C ALA A 106 -8.70 -3.38 11.86
N ALA A 107 -9.38 -4.25 12.62
CA ALA A 107 -8.74 -5.34 13.36
C ALA A 107 -8.02 -6.33 12.43
N PHE A 108 -8.65 -6.75 11.33
CA PHE A 108 -8.03 -7.61 10.32
C PHE A 108 -6.83 -6.94 9.65
N SER A 109 -6.93 -5.67 9.32
CA SER A 109 -5.83 -4.89 8.75
C SER A 109 -4.66 -4.74 9.71
N PHE A 110 -4.94 -4.57 11.00
CA PHE A 110 -3.93 -4.52 12.04
C PHE A 110 -3.17 -5.85 12.14
N VAL A 111 -3.88 -6.98 12.22
CA VAL A 111 -3.29 -8.31 12.28
C VAL A 111 -2.45 -8.59 11.02
N GLN A 112 -2.96 -8.25 9.85
CA GLN A 112 -2.24 -8.34 8.58
C GLN A 112 -0.91 -7.57 8.63
N GLY A 113 -0.95 -6.30 9.05
CA GLY A 113 0.25 -5.46 9.16
C GLY A 113 1.26 -6.02 10.15
N PHE A 114 0.80 -6.53 11.29
CA PHE A 114 1.66 -7.16 12.30
C PHE A 114 2.37 -8.39 11.75
N ILE A 115 1.65 -9.28 11.05
CA ILE A 115 2.24 -10.49 10.43
C ILE A 115 3.26 -10.08 9.35
N MET A 116 2.93 -9.10 8.50
CA MET A 116 3.83 -8.66 7.42
C MET A 116 5.10 -8.01 7.98
N THR A 117 4.98 -7.20 9.02
CA THR A 117 6.15 -6.62 9.71
C THR A 117 7.06 -7.71 10.27
N GLY A 118 6.50 -8.73 10.89
CA GLY A 118 7.26 -9.90 11.36
C GLY A 118 8.02 -10.60 10.23
N ILE A 119 7.35 -10.85 9.09
CA ILE A 119 7.99 -11.46 7.91
C ILE A 119 9.12 -10.58 7.38
N SER A 120 8.90 -9.27 7.24
CA SER A 120 9.90 -8.33 6.74
C SER A 120 11.12 -8.25 7.65
N ASN A 121 10.91 -8.27 8.97
CA ASN A 121 11.99 -8.30 9.96
C ASN A 121 12.81 -9.60 9.85
N ASP A 122 12.16 -10.76 9.75
CA ASP A 122 12.83 -12.05 9.62
C ASP A 122 13.64 -12.16 8.32
N VAL A 123 13.11 -11.62 7.22
CA VAL A 123 13.82 -11.55 5.93
C VAL A 123 15.04 -10.63 6.04
N SER A 124 14.88 -9.44 6.64
CA SER A 124 15.97 -8.50 6.88
C SER A 124 17.08 -9.12 7.74
N TYR A 125 16.71 -9.79 8.82
CA TYR A 125 17.67 -10.52 9.67
C TYR A 125 18.45 -11.58 8.88
N SER A 126 17.74 -12.38 8.07
CA SER A 126 18.36 -13.42 7.25
C SER A 126 19.33 -12.82 6.23
N LEU A 127 18.95 -11.72 5.58
CA LEU A 127 19.81 -10.99 4.65
C LEU A 127 21.05 -10.43 5.33
N ARG A 128 20.93 -9.79 6.49
CA ARG A 128 22.08 -9.28 7.24
C ARG A 128 23.04 -10.39 7.65
N LYS A 129 22.48 -11.51 8.11
CA LYS A 129 23.29 -12.70 8.47
C LYS A 129 24.08 -13.23 7.26
N ASP A 130 23.42 -13.35 6.12
CA ASP A 130 24.07 -13.85 4.89
C ASP A 130 25.11 -12.87 4.34
N ILE A 131 24.85 -11.56 4.40
CA ILE A 131 25.79 -10.52 4.00
C ILE A 131 27.02 -10.56 4.92
N SER A 132 26.81 -10.54 6.25
CA SER A 132 27.90 -10.60 7.23
C SER A 132 28.76 -11.87 7.06
N GLY A 133 28.11 -13.04 6.88
CA GLY A 133 28.83 -14.29 6.63
C GLY A 133 29.63 -14.29 5.33
N LYS A 134 29.16 -13.61 4.28
CA LYS A 134 29.92 -13.44 3.03
C LYS A 134 31.08 -12.45 3.20
N MET A 135 30.87 -11.37 3.91
CA MET A 135 31.92 -10.38 4.19
C MET A 135 33.13 -11.02 4.87
N ASN A 136 32.92 -11.87 5.87
CA ASN A 136 34.01 -12.58 6.53
C ASN A 136 34.83 -13.49 5.61
N ARG A 137 34.35 -13.76 4.39
CA ARG A 137 35.04 -14.62 3.39
C ARG A 137 35.58 -13.82 2.20
N LEU A 138 35.43 -12.50 2.17
CA LEU A 138 35.95 -11.69 1.08
C LEU A 138 37.43 -11.44 1.24
N PRO A 139 38.20 -11.43 0.12
CA PRO A 139 39.61 -11.14 0.15
C PRO A 139 39.89 -9.68 0.55
N MET A 140 41.05 -9.44 1.17
CA MET A 140 41.45 -8.10 1.66
C MET A 140 41.41 -7.02 0.57
N LYS A 141 41.73 -7.38 -0.67
CA LYS A 141 41.66 -6.51 -1.85
C LYS A 141 40.28 -5.85 -2.06
N TYR A 142 39.20 -6.50 -1.61
CA TYR A 142 37.86 -5.92 -1.68
C TYR A 142 37.70 -4.74 -0.72
N TYR A 143 38.29 -4.82 0.46
CA TYR A 143 38.21 -3.77 1.49
C TYR A 143 39.14 -2.60 1.19
N GLU A 144 40.28 -2.85 0.50
CA GLU A 144 41.18 -1.81 0.06
C GLU A 144 40.58 -0.91 -1.04
N SER A 145 39.64 -1.45 -1.84
CA SER A 145 38.98 -0.73 -2.93
C SER A 145 37.73 0.02 -2.52
N ARG A 146 37.26 -0.07 -1.28
CA ARG A 146 36.03 0.54 -0.78
C ARG A 146 36.22 1.15 0.60
N THR A 147 35.43 2.20 0.90
CA THR A 147 35.44 2.77 2.24
C THR A 147 34.65 1.89 3.22
N TYR A 148 35.11 1.83 4.45
CA TYR A 148 34.41 1.09 5.53
C TYR A 148 32.95 1.57 5.70
N GLY A 149 32.71 2.88 5.55
CA GLY A 149 31.38 3.47 5.59
C GLY A 149 30.45 2.98 4.47
N GLU A 150 30.95 2.79 3.24
CA GLU A 150 30.15 2.23 2.13
C GLU A 150 29.70 0.80 2.42
N VAL A 151 30.60 -0.01 2.93
CA VAL A 151 30.30 -1.40 3.26
C VAL A 151 29.29 -1.49 4.41
N LEU A 152 29.46 -0.67 5.44
CA LEU A 152 28.53 -0.61 6.57
C LEU A 152 27.15 -0.11 6.15
N SER A 153 27.09 0.92 5.31
CA SER A 153 25.82 1.46 4.78
C SER A 153 25.02 0.41 4.02
N ARG A 154 25.67 -0.47 3.26
CA ARG A 154 24.97 -1.58 2.57
C ARG A 154 24.34 -2.58 3.51
N ILE A 155 24.95 -2.87 4.66
CA ILE A 155 24.43 -3.81 5.63
C ILE A 155 23.27 -3.19 6.44
N THR A 156 23.35 -1.91 6.71
CA THR A 156 22.35 -1.20 7.51
C THR A 156 21.27 -0.57 6.62
N ASN A 157 21.59 0.50 5.91
CA ASN A 157 20.63 1.33 5.21
C ASN A 157 19.96 0.63 4.02
N ASP A 158 20.72 -0.12 3.20
CA ASP A 158 20.14 -0.80 2.03
C ASP A 158 19.21 -1.94 2.46
N VAL A 159 19.57 -2.68 3.51
CA VAL A 159 18.72 -3.76 4.04
C VAL A 159 17.48 -3.19 4.72
N ASP A 160 17.57 -2.06 5.44
CA ASP A 160 16.41 -1.39 6.04
C ASP A 160 15.47 -0.83 4.98
N THR A 161 16.00 -0.21 3.92
CA THR A 161 15.23 0.27 2.78
C THR A 161 14.50 -0.89 2.09
N LEU A 162 15.16 -2.02 1.93
CA LEU A 162 14.59 -3.22 1.35
C LEU A 162 13.48 -3.80 2.25
N GLN A 163 13.68 -3.83 3.55
CA GLN A 163 12.70 -4.27 4.54
C GLN A 163 11.43 -3.42 4.49
N GLN A 164 11.58 -2.09 4.48
CA GLN A 164 10.45 -1.15 4.39
C GLN A 164 9.73 -1.28 3.04
N GLY A 165 10.48 -1.34 1.95
CA GLY A 165 9.95 -1.54 0.60
C GLY A 165 9.17 -2.85 0.47
N LEU A 166 9.66 -3.94 1.05
CA LEU A 166 8.97 -5.22 1.08
C LEU A 166 7.64 -5.14 1.84
N ASN A 167 7.69 -4.59 3.06
CA ASN A 167 6.50 -4.44 3.89
C ASN A 167 5.41 -3.64 3.16
N GLN A 168 5.78 -2.49 2.62
CA GLN A 168 4.85 -1.60 1.93
C GLN A 168 4.36 -2.19 0.59
N SER A 169 5.29 -2.66 -0.26
CA SER A 169 4.94 -3.10 -1.62
C SER A 169 4.07 -4.35 -1.64
N ILE A 170 4.35 -5.34 -0.79
CA ILE A 170 3.57 -6.58 -0.74
C ILE A 170 2.18 -6.32 -0.17
N THR A 171 2.10 -5.56 0.93
CA THR A 171 0.83 -5.15 1.51
C THR A 171 -0.02 -4.39 0.47
N GLN A 172 0.57 -3.39 -0.18
CA GLN A 172 -0.11 -2.58 -1.19
C GLN A 172 -0.58 -3.42 -2.39
N LEU A 173 0.26 -4.34 -2.87
CA LEU A 173 -0.09 -5.19 -4.01
C LEU A 173 -1.30 -6.09 -3.69
N ILE A 174 -1.30 -6.74 -2.53
CA ILE A 174 -2.39 -7.63 -2.12
C ILE A 174 -3.69 -6.84 -1.92
N THR A 175 -3.63 -5.73 -1.19
CA THR A 175 -4.82 -4.91 -0.95
C THR A 175 -5.36 -4.29 -2.24
N SER A 176 -4.49 -3.78 -3.13
CA SER A 176 -4.91 -3.20 -4.41
C SER A 176 -5.57 -4.21 -5.32
N VAL A 177 -4.99 -5.41 -5.48
CA VAL A 177 -5.59 -6.48 -6.29
C VAL A 177 -6.93 -6.91 -5.71
N THR A 178 -7.01 -7.12 -4.39
CA THR A 178 -8.25 -7.49 -3.72
C THR A 178 -9.33 -6.40 -3.86
N THR A 179 -8.93 -5.13 -3.68
CA THR A 179 -9.84 -3.99 -3.83
C THR A 179 -10.35 -3.89 -5.26
N LEU A 180 -9.48 -4.00 -6.25
CA LEU A 180 -9.85 -3.91 -7.66
C LEU A 180 -10.86 -5.00 -8.03
N ILE A 181 -10.58 -6.26 -7.68
CA ILE A 181 -11.48 -7.38 -7.94
C ILE A 181 -12.79 -7.22 -7.15
N GLY A 182 -12.69 -6.90 -5.86
CA GLY A 182 -13.84 -6.79 -4.98
C GLY A 182 -14.77 -5.64 -5.37
N VAL A 183 -14.22 -4.47 -5.69
CA VAL A 183 -15.02 -3.32 -6.18
C VAL A 183 -15.67 -3.65 -7.51
N PHE A 184 -14.95 -4.29 -8.44
CA PHE A 184 -15.51 -4.69 -9.72
C PHE A 184 -16.71 -5.65 -9.56
N ILE A 185 -16.57 -6.68 -8.74
CA ILE A 185 -17.66 -7.61 -8.43
C ILE A 185 -18.85 -6.87 -7.77
N MET A 186 -18.55 -5.96 -6.83
CA MET A 186 -19.58 -5.18 -6.15
C MET A 186 -20.34 -4.27 -7.13
N MET A 187 -19.65 -3.58 -8.03
CA MET A 187 -20.27 -2.72 -9.05
C MET A 187 -21.18 -3.53 -9.97
N LEU A 188 -20.75 -4.70 -10.44
CA LEU A 188 -21.58 -5.62 -11.23
C LEU A 188 -22.82 -6.08 -10.47
N SER A 189 -22.69 -6.33 -9.16
CA SER A 189 -23.80 -6.73 -8.27
C SER A 189 -24.84 -5.64 -8.04
N ILE A 190 -24.48 -4.36 -8.18
CA ILE A 190 -25.38 -3.22 -8.00
C ILE A 190 -26.09 -2.88 -9.31
N ASN A 191 -25.33 -2.60 -10.36
CA ASN A 191 -25.89 -2.24 -11.65
C ASN A 191 -24.86 -2.41 -12.78
N VAL A 192 -25.14 -3.33 -13.71
CA VAL A 192 -24.26 -3.67 -14.82
C VAL A 192 -24.08 -2.47 -15.77
N TRP A 193 -25.14 -1.70 -16.03
CA TRP A 193 -25.09 -0.53 -16.94
C TRP A 193 -24.20 0.58 -16.39
N MET A 194 -24.31 0.88 -15.09
CA MET A 194 -23.44 1.87 -14.45
C MET A 194 -21.98 1.41 -14.43
N THR A 195 -21.74 0.11 -14.26
CA THR A 195 -20.38 -0.45 -14.32
C THR A 195 -19.77 -0.28 -15.70
N LEU A 196 -20.56 -0.51 -16.75
CA LEU A 196 -20.10 -0.35 -18.13
C LEU A 196 -19.80 1.12 -18.44
N CYS A 197 -20.64 2.05 -18.00
CA CYS A 197 -20.36 3.49 -18.10
C CYS A 197 -19.07 3.89 -17.35
N ALA A 198 -18.86 3.39 -16.13
CA ALA A 198 -17.66 3.67 -15.35
C ALA A 198 -16.39 3.14 -16.02
N LEU A 199 -16.46 1.95 -16.63
CA LEU A 199 -15.35 1.37 -17.41
C LEU A 199 -15.01 2.19 -18.66
N LEU A 200 -16.01 2.80 -19.31
CA LEU A 200 -15.79 3.66 -20.49
C LEU A 200 -15.17 5.02 -20.10
N ILE A 201 -15.47 5.52 -18.91
CA ILE A 201 -14.90 6.80 -18.42
C ILE A 201 -13.38 6.70 -18.22
N LEU A 202 -12.85 5.55 -17.80
CA LEU A 202 -11.41 5.37 -17.56
C LEU A 202 -10.56 5.59 -18.82
N PRO A 203 -10.78 4.92 -19.96
CA PRO A 203 -10.01 5.16 -21.16
C PRO A 203 -10.27 6.56 -21.75
N CYS A 204 -11.49 7.09 -21.62
CA CYS A 204 -11.80 8.45 -22.05
C CYS A 204 -11.00 9.50 -21.26
N SER A 205 -10.92 9.37 -19.94
CA SER A 205 -10.12 10.27 -19.10
C SER A 205 -8.63 10.17 -19.41
N MET A 206 -8.10 8.97 -19.63
CA MET A 206 -6.70 8.77 -20.04
C MET A 206 -6.40 9.43 -21.40
N PHE A 207 -7.32 9.31 -22.35
CA PHE A 207 -7.18 9.94 -23.66
C PHE A 207 -7.18 11.47 -23.57
N ILE A 208 -8.07 12.05 -22.77
CA ILE A 208 -8.14 13.50 -22.55
C ILE A 208 -6.85 14.01 -21.87
N ILE A 209 -6.40 13.34 -20.81
CA ILE A 209 -5.17 13.72 -20.10
C ILE A 209 -3.97 13.66 -21.03
N SER A 210 -3.86 12.61 -21.84
CA SER A 210 -2.76 12.45 -22.81
C SER A 210 -2.75 13.52 -23.91
N LYS A 211 -3.91 14.15 -24.21
CA LYS A 211 -3.97 15.26 -25.21
C LYS A 211 -3.74 16.63 -24.60
N VAL A 212 -3.99 16.81 -23.31
CA VAL A 212 -3.87 18.09 -22.60
C VAL A 212 -2.48 18.28 -21.99
N MET A 213 -1.73 17.20 -21.75
CA MET A 213 -0.33 17.19 -21.31
C MET A 213 0.63 17.08 -22.49
#